data_918c5199c88bbae8bd4b6b1c842e73c6
#
_entry.id   918c5199c88bbae8bd4b6b1c842e73c6
#
_cell.length_a   1.000
_cell.length_b   1.000
_cell.length_c   1.000
_cell.angle_alpha   90.00
_cell.angle_beta   90.00
_cell.angle_gamma   90.00
#
_symmetry.space_group_name_H-M   'P 1'
#
loop_
_entity.id
_entity.type
_entity.pdbx_description
1 polymer ?
#
loop_
_entity_poly.entity_id
_entity_poly.type
_entity_poly.pdbx_seq_one_letter_code
_entity_poly.pdbx_strand_id
1 'polypeptide(L)'
;MYKRQPKSLLSRPEAVSPHREFLVPSRFHEVLPDPDAPAPDQVTRAVFCTGKVYYDLAAYRKERNISDTIIIRLEQIYPLAQEQLTYLLAPYQKVRDFVWCQEEPSNMGAWGHLRNRLGRLFATSFRYAGRPPMACPAEGAKALHAAAQKRLIATAFGPRAQS
;
A
#
# COMPACT_ATOMS: atom_id res chain seq x y z
N MET A 1 -5.00 16.10 -22.13
CA MET A 1 -4.46 15.15 -21.14
C MET A 1 -5.47 15.02 -20.00
N TYR A 2 -6.08 13.86 -19.80
CA TYR A 2 -7.04 13.65 -18.71
C TYR A 2 -6.28 13.32 -17.42
N LYS A 3 -6.34 14.20 -16.43
CA LYS A 3 -5.78 13.94 -15.10
C LYS A 3 -6.80 13.16 -14.27
N ARG A 4 -6.49 11.93 -13.91
CA ARG A 4 -7.33 11.08 -13.05
C ARG A 4 -6.78 11.07 -11.62
N GLN A 5 -6.76 12.23 -10.97
CA GLN A 5 -6.33 12.33 -9.58
C GLN A 5 -7.52 12.21 -8.63
N PRO A 6 -7.37 11.50 -7.50
CA PRO A 6 -8.43 11.41 -6.48
C PRO A 6 -8.70 12.78 -5.87
N LYS A 7 -9.86 13.35 -6.13
CA LYS A 7 -10.24 14.68 -5.59
C LYS A 7 -10.27 14.70 -4.06
N SER A 8 -10.55 13.56 -3.43
CA SER A 8 -10.58 13.43 -1.97
C SER A 8 -9.24 13.74 -1.28
N LEU A 9 -8.11 13.60 -1.97
CA LEU A 9 -6.79 13.94 -1.40
C LEU A 9 -6.58 15.44 -1.27
N LEU A 10 -7.25 16.26 -2.07
CA LEU A 10 -7.15 17.73 -2.00
C LEU A 10 -7.71 18.33 -0.70
N SER A 11 -8.56 17.59 0.01
CA SER A 11 -9.19 18.00 1.26
C SER A 11 -8.75 17.18 2.47
N ARG A 12 -7.77 16.28 2.32
CA ARG A 12 -7.25 15.47 3.43
C ARG A 12 -6.07 16.16 4.10
N PRO A 13 -6.15 16.50 5.41
CA PRO A 13 -5.03 17.09 6.14
C PRO A 13 -3.77 16.22 6.15
N GLU A 14 -3.94 14.89 6.11
CA GLU A 14 -2.85 13.92 6.11
C GLU A 14 -2.10 13.86 4.78
N ALA A 15 -2.67 14.42 3.70
CA ALA A 15 -2.07 14.44 2.36
C ALA A 15 -1.32 15.75 2.08
N VAL A 16 -0.75 16.38 3.12
CA VAL A 16 0.01 17.63 3.03
C VAL A 16 1.49 17.32 3.17
N SER A 17 2.29 17.88 2.26
CA SER A 17 3.75 17.84 2.34
C SER A 17 4.31 19.21 2.72
N PRO A 18 5.41 19.27 3.49
CA PRO A 18 6.07 20.53 3.79
C PRO A 18 6.63 21.18 2.52
N HIS A 19 6.59 22.52 2.46
CA HIS A 19 7.01 23.30 1.30
C HIS A 19 8.41 22.93 0.77
N ARG A 20 9.34 22.55 1.66
CA ARG A 20 10.70 22.12 1.30
C ARG A 20 10.74 20.92 0.35
N GLU A 21 9.72 20.06 0.33
CA GLU A 21 9.63 18.91 -0.59
C GLU A 21 9.35 19.33 -2.05
N PHE A 22 8.97 20.59 -2.27
CA PHE A 22 8.72 21.18 -3.59
C PHE A 22 9.83 22.10 -4.07
N LEU A 23 10.88 22.31 -3.24
CA LEU A 23 12.02 23.17 -3.58
C LEU A 23 13.16 22.33 -4.17
N VAL A 24 14.02 22.97 -4.97
CA VAL A 24 15.27 22.36 -5.46
C VAL A 24 16.20 22.14 -4.26
N PRO A 25 16.80 20.95 -4.12
CA PRO A 25 16.88 19.82 -5.07
C PRO A 25 15.88 18.68 -4.82
N SER A 26 14.58 18.95 -4.71
CA SER A 26 13.60 17.87 -4.56
C SER A 26 13.55 16.99 -5.81
N ARG A 27 13.24 15.72 -5.62
CA ARG A 27 13.10 14.73 -6.69
C ARG A 27 11.87 13.89 -6.50
N PHE A 28 11.45 13.21 -7.55
CA PHE A 28 10.43 12.18 -7.45
C PHE A 28 10.96 11.00 -6.61
N HIS A 29 10.12 10.50 -5.71
CA HIS A 29 10.42 9.33 -4.88
C HIS A 29 9.61 8.14 -5.38
N GLU A 30 10.30 7.14 -5.92
CA GLU A 30 9.69 5.95 -6.51
C GLU A 30 9.02 5.06 -5.47
N VAL A 31 9.59 5.07 -4.24
CA VAL A 31 9.08 4.36 -3.07
C VAL A 31 9.11 5.31 -1.89
N LEU A 32 8.02 5.37 -1.16
CA LEU A 32 7.91 6.14 0.06
C LEU A 32 7.91 5.20 1.27
N PRO A 33 8.85 5.40 2.22
CA PRO A 33 8.85 4.66 3.46
C PRO A 33 7.66 5.06 4.33
N ASP A 34 7.39 4.24 5.32
CA ASP A 34 6.38 4.53 6.35
C ASP A 34 6.92 5.57 7.34
N PRO A 35 6.34 6.78 7.43
CA PRO A 35 6.80 7.79 8.37
C PRO A 35 6.55 7.43 9.85
N ASP A 36 5.55 6.55 10.09
CA ASP A 36 5.18 6.08 11.43
C ASP A 36 5.55 4.61 11.63
N ALA A 37 6.66 4.16 11.00
CA ALA A 37 7.10 2.77 11.08
C ALA A 37 7.37 2.35 12.53
N PRO A 38 6.85 1.20 12.98
CA PRO A 38 7.22 0.63 14.26
C PRO A 38 8.71 0.22 14.30
N ALA A 39 9.21 -0.05 15.51
CA ALA A 39 10.57 -0.57 15.66
C ALA A 39 10.78 -1.85 14.84
N PRO A 40 11.90 -1.99 14.12
CA PRO A 40 12.10 -3.10 13.17
C PRO A 40 11.97 -4.51 13.78
N ASP A 41 12.32 -4.66 15.04
CA ASP A 41 12.23 -5.92 15.78
C ASP A 41 10.80 -6.34 16.14
N GLN A 42 9.84 -5.43 16.07
CA GLN A 42 8.41 -5.67 16.31
C GLN A 42 7.64 -6.03 15.03
N VAL A 43 8.19 -5.67 13.87
CA VAL A 43 7.47 -5.78 12.61
C VAL A 43 7.52 -7.21 12.06
N THR A 44 6.35 -7.79 11.88
CA THR A 44 6.16 -9.14 11.31
C THR A 44 5.45 -9.12 9.96
N ARG A 45 4.84 -7.98 9.61
CA ARG A 45 4.07 -7.78 8.37
C ARG A 45 4.52 -6.53 7.61
N ALA A 46 4.60 -6.66 6.28
CA ALA A 46 4.79 -5.53 5.37
C ALA A 46 3.61 -5.43 4.40
N VAL A 47 2.89 -4.31 4.46
CA VAL A 47 1.79 -3.99 3.54
C VAL A 47 2.31 -3.04 2.47
N PHE A 48 2.25 -3.46 1.21
CA PHE A 48 2.59 -2.65 0.05
C PHE A 48 1.32 -2.11 -0.58
N CYS A 49 1.34 -0.87 -0.97
CA CYS A 49 0.19 -0.23 -1.63
C CYS A 49 0.63 0.85 -2.61
N THR A 50 -0.31 1.40 -3.36
CA THR A 50 -0.10 2.60 -4.21
C THR A 50 -1.30 3.53 -4.10
N GLY A 51 -1.05 4.83 -4.21
CA GLY A 51 -2.11 5.84 -4.23
C GLY A 51 -2.81 6.06 -2.89
N LYS A 52 -4.08 6.48 -2.95
CA LYS A 52 -4.82 7.00 -1.79
C LYS A 52 -5.16 5.98 -0.71
N VAL A 53 -5.16 4.69 -1.01
CA VAL A 53 -5.45 3.63 -0.02
C VAL A 53 -4.44 3.64 1.14
N TYR A 54 -3.25 4.19 0.91
CA TYR A 54 -2.25 4.41 1.96
C TYR A 54 -2.84 5.13 3.18
N TYR A 55 -3.58 6.21 2.97
CA TYR A 55 -4.14 7.02 4.07
C TYR A 55 -5.19 6.25 4.87
N ASP A 56 -5.96 5.41 4.21
CA ASP A 56 -6.96 4.58 4.89
C ASP A 56 -6.29 3.45 5.68
N LEU A 57 -5.21 2.87 5.15
CA LEU A 57 -4.38 1.89 5.86
C LEU A 57 -3.70 2.51 7.09
N ALA A 58 -3.11 3.70 6.95
CA ALA A 58 -2.45 4.41 8.03
C ALA A 58 -3.43 4.79 9.16
N ALA A 59 -4.61 5.30 8.78
CA ALA A 59 -5.68 5.61 9.73
C ALA A 59 -6.14 4.36 10.50
N TYR A 60 -6.39 3.25 9.81
CA TYR A 60 -6.80 1.98 10.42
C TYR A 60 -5.75 1.43 11.38
N ARG A 61 -4.46 1.47 10.98
CA ARG A 61 -3.34 1.07 11.83
C ARG A 61 -3.30 1.88 13.12
N LYS A 62 -3.42 3.20 13.01
CA LYS A 62 -3.41 4.14 14.15
C LYS A 62 -4.60 3.91 15.06
N GLU A 63 -5.82 3.83 14.53
CA GLU A 63 -7.06 3.61 15.29
C GLU A 63 -7.00 2.33 16.13
N ARG A 64 -6.35 1.29 15.61
CA ARG A 64 -6.27 -0.03 16.26
C ARG A 64 -4.97 -0.28 17.00
N ASN A 65 -4.08 0.72 17.09
CA ASN A 65 -2.78 0.62 17.75
C ASN A 65 -1.95 -0.59 17.26
N ILE A 66 -1.98 -0.88 15.95
CA ILE A 66 -1.24 -1.99 15.35
C ILE A 66 0.23 -1.60 15.25
N SER A 67 1.11 -2.33 15.95
CA SER A 67 2.54 -2.06 16.06
C SER A 67 3.44 -3.11 15.37
N ASP A 68 2.86 -4.12 14.72
CA ASP A 68 3.58 -5.20 14.05
C ASP A 68 3.65 -5.08 12.52
N THR A 69 3.17 -3.97 11.97
CA THR A 69 2.96 -3.80 10.53
C THR A 69 3.54 -2.48 10.03
N ILE A 70 4.39 -2.54 8.99
CA ILE A 70 4.81 -1.38 8.20
C ILE A 70 3.97 -1.24 6.92
N ILE A 71 3.84 0.00 6.43
CA ILE A 71 3.12 0.31 5.19
C ILE A 71 4.10 0.96 4.21
N ILE A 72 4.35 0.32 3.08
CA ILE A 72 5.27 0.80 2.04
C ILE A 72 4.47 1.26 0.84
N ARG A 73 4.67 2.50 0.43
CA ARG A 73 3.95 3.10 -0.69
C ARG A 73 4.82 3.13 -1.94
N LEU A 74 4.37 2.42 -2.99
CA LEU A 74 4.99 2.46 -4.31
C LEU A 74 4.35 3.60 -5.12
N GLU A 75 5.13 4.62 -5.45
CA GLU A 75 4.70 5.71 -6.34
C GLU A 75 5.07 5.41 -7.80
N GLN A 76 6.09 4.58 -8.03
CA GLN A 76 6.48 4.09 -9.35
C GLN A 76 6.28 2.58 -9.46
N ILE A 77 5.39 2.18 -10.36
CA ILE A 77 5.09 0.77 -10.63
C ILE A 77 6.07 0.17 -11.65
N TYR A 78 6.51 0.99 -12.62
CA TYR A 78 7.45 0.58 -13.65
C TYR A 78 8.36 1.73 -14.08
N PRO A 79 9.68 1.47 -14.23
CA PRO A 79 10.36 0.29 -13.72
C PRO A 79 10.30 0.20 -12.20
N LEU A 80 10.27 -1.04 -11.66
CA LEU A 80 10.22 -1.24 -10.21
C LEU A 80 11.56 -0.89 -9.57
N ALA A 81 11.55 -0.03 -8.55
CA ALA A 81 12.73 0.42 -7.81
C ALA A 81 13.21 -0.67 -6.82
N GLN A 82 13.76 -1.77 -7.35
CA GLN A 82 14.10 -2.98 -6.58
C GLN A 82 15.13 -2.71 -5.49
N GLU A 83 16.17 -1.95 -5.80
CA GLU A 83 17.24 -1.60 -4.85
C GLU A 83 16.70 -0.82 -3.65
N GLN A 84 15.85 0.17 -3.91
CA GLN A 84 15.22 0.97 -2.85
C GLN A 84 14.31 0.11 -1.97
N LEU A 85 13.52 -0.78 -2.57
CA LEU A 85 12.65 -1.71 -1.82
C LEU A 85 13.47 -2.66 -0.95
N THR A 86 14.54 -3.22 -1.47
CA THR A 86 15.44 -4.11 -0.72
C THR A 86 16.11 -3.37 0.43
N TYR A 87 16.63 -2.17 0.17
CA TYR A 87 17.26 -1.33 1.19
C TYR A 87 16.28 -0.96 2.31
N LEU A 88 15.06 -0.56 1.94
CA LEU A 88 14.03 -0.15 2.88
C LEU A 88 13.59 -1.30 3.80
N LEU A 89 13.53 -2.53 3.27
CA LEU A 89 13.13 -3.70 4.06
C LEU A 89 14.28 -4.37 4.82
N ALA A 90 15.52 -4.05 4.50
CA ALA A 90 16.69 -4.69 5.13
C ALA A 90 16.67 -4.69 6.67
N PRO A 91 16.19 -3.65 7.38
CA PRO A 91 16.11 -3.68 8.84
C PRO A 91 15.05 -4.65 9.40
N TYR A 92 14.02 -4.99 8.62
CA TYR A 92 12.82 -5.70 9.08
C TYR A 92 12.94 -7.22 8.93
N GLN A 93 13.91 -7.81 9.63
CA GLN A 93 14.29 -9.23 9.49
C GLN A 93 13.21 -10.24 9.94
N LYS A 94 12.23 -9.80 10.74
CA LYS A 94 11.13 -10.64 11.25
C LYS A 94 9.89 -10.66 10.35
N VAL A 95 9.87 -9.90 9.27
CA VAL A 95 8.72 -9.89 8.33
C VAL A 95 8.56 -11.26 7.68
N ARG A 96 7.36 -11.82 7.82
CA ARG A 96 6.97 -13.12 7.23
C ARG A 96 5.65 -13.02 6.45
N ASP A 97 4.86 -11.98 6.68
CA ASP A 97 3.60 -11.73 5.97
C ASP A 97 3.76 -10.52 5.05
N PHE A 98 3.76 -10.78 3.74
CA PHE A 98 3.88 -9.77 2.70
C PHE A 98 2.52 -9.60 2.03
N VAL A 99 1.99 -8.39 2.04
CA VAL A 99 0.64 -8.07 1.55
C VAL A 99 0.73 -7.01 0.47
N TRP A 100 0.05 -7.24 -0.65
CA TRP A 100 -0.27 -6.20 -1.61
C TRP A 100 -1.70 -5.72 -1.37
N CYS A 101 -1.88 -4.42 -1.13
CA CYS A 101 -3.19 -3.80 -0.94
C CYS A 101 -3.48 -2.80 -2.06
N GLN A 102 -4.61 -2.96 -2.75
CA GLN A 102 -5.09 -2.01 -3.77
C GLN A 102 -6.60 -1.89 -3.74
N GLU A 103 -7.12 -0.76 -4.25
CA GLU A 103 -8.56 -0.52 -4.33
C GLU A 103 -9.21 -1.17 -5.56
N GLU A 104 -8.46 -1.31 -6.65
CA GLU A 104 -8.93 -1.94 -7.87
C GLU A 104 -9.16 -3.44 -7.67
N PRO A 105 -10.08 -4.04 -8.46
CA PRO A 105 -10.26 -5.49 -8.51
C PRO A 105 -8.97 -6.26 -8.84
N SER A 106 -8.87 -7.51 -8.42
CA SER A 106 -7.65 -8.32 -8.59
C SER A 106 -7.24 -8.56 -10.05
N ASN A 107 -8.17 -8.44 -10.99
CA ASN A 107 -7.92 -8.50 -12.43
C ASN A 107 -7.57 -7.13 -13.05
N MET A 108 -7.48 -6.08 -12.23
CA MET A 108 -7.16 -4.70 -12.62
C MET A 108 -6.05 -4.15 -11.72
N GLY A 109 -5.62 -2.90 -11.98
CA GLY A 109 -4.58 -2.24 -11.19
C GLY A 109 -3.22 -2.91 -11.34
N ALA A 110 -2.38 -2.77 -10.31
CA ALA A 110 -0.97 -3.18 -10.36
C ALA A 110 -0.72 -4.64 -9.95
N TRP A 111 -1.68 -5.31 -9.33
CA TRP A 111 -1.51 -6.66 -8.78
C TRP A 111 -0.97 -7.67 -9.80
N GLY A 112 -1.61 -7.76 -10.99
CA GLY A 112 -1.20 -8.68 -12.04
C GLY A 112 0.25 -8.48 -12.51
N HIS A 113 0.72 -7.22 -12.49
CA HIS A 113 2.09 -6.86 -12.86
C HIS A 113 3.10 -7.12 -11.73
N LEU A 114 2.71 -6.81 -10.49
CA LEU A 114 3.65 -6.75 -9.36
C LEU A 114 3.81 -8.07 -8.61
N ARG A 115 2.77 -8.91 -8.51
CA ARG A 115 2.80 -10.11 -7.66
C ARG A 115 4.02 -11.01 -7.89
N ASN A 116 4.35 -11.30 -9.14
CA ASN A 116 5.49 -12.16 -9.49
C ASN A 116 6.83 -11.43 -9.35
N ARG A 117 6.86 -10.12 -9.57
CA ARG A 117 8.08 -9.32 -9.43
C ARG A 117 8.47 -9.15 -7.98
N LEU A 118 7.54 -8.76 -7.14
CA LEU A 118 7.75 -8.64 -5.70
C LEU A 118 8.03 -10.00 -5.07
N GLY A 119 7.31 -11.05 -5.51
CA GLY A 119 7.54 -12.41 -5.04
C GLY A 119 8.95 -12.92 -5.32
N ARG A 120 9.51 -12.62 -6.50
CA ARG A 120 10.91 -12.95 -6.83
C ARG A 120 11.89 -12.08 -6.05
N LEU A 121 11.62 -10.77 -5.92
CA LEU A 121 12.51 -9.84 -5.22
C LEU A 121 12.72 -10.26 -3.75
N PHE A 122 11.65 -10.67 -3.08
CA PHE A 122 11.68 -11.02 -1.66
C PHE A 122 11.67 -12.54 -1.39
N ALA A 123 11.79 -13.37 -2.43
CA ALA A 123 11.74 -14.82 -2.36
C ALA A 123 10.54 -15.35 -1.54
N THR A 124 9.36 -14.74 -1.72
CA THR A 124 8.14 -15.05 -0.95
C THR A 124 6.87 -14.85 -1.79
N SER A 125 5.76 -15.42 -1.34
CA SER A 125 4.46 -15.16 -1.91
C SER A 125 3.79 -13.96 -1.24
N PHE A 126 3.23 -13.07 -2.04
CA PHE A 126 2.44 -11.94 -1.56
C PHE A 126 0.97 -12.34 -1.42
N ARG A 127 0.38 -11.99 -0.30
CA ARG A 127 -1.05 -12.06 -0.08
C ARG A 127 -1.74 -10.84 -0.72
N TYR A 128 -2.90 -11.07 -1.31
CA TYR A 128 -3.69 -10.00 -1.90
C TYR A 128 -4.75 -9.48 -0.92
N ALA A 129 -4.81 -8.18 -0.73
CA ALA A 129 -5.84 -7.47 0.01
C ALA A 129 -6.51 -6.44 -0.92
N GLY A 130 -7.66 -6.76 -1.46
CA GLY A 130 -8.37 -5.92 -2.41
C GLY A 130 -9.70 -6.51 -2.79
N ARG A 131 -10.33 -5.94 -3.82
CA ARG A 131 -11.59 -6.44 -4.37
C ARG A 131 -11.38 -7.74 -5.16
N PRO A 132 -12.35 -8.66 -5.15
CA PRO A 132 -12.33 -9.82 -6.04
C PRO A 132 -12.31 -9.39 -7.51
N PRO A 133 -12.07 -10.31 -8.45
CA PRO A 133 -12.14 -9.99 -9.89
C PRO A 133 -13.55 -9.51 -10.24
N MET A 134 -13.63 -8.42 -10.98
CA MET A 134 -14.88 -7.75 -11.36
C MET A 134 -14.83 -7.31 -12.81
N ALA A 135 -16.02 -7.20 -13.44
CA ALA A 135 -16.15 -6.64 -14.79
C ALA A 135 -16.06 -5.10 -14.82
N CYS A 136 -16.29 -4.44 -13.68
CA CYS A 136 -16.23 -2.99 -13.53
C CYS A 136 -15.17 -2.59 -12.48
N PRO A 137 -14.55 -1.39 -12.61
CA PRO A 137 -13.45 -0.97 -11.73
C PRO A 137 -13.88 -0.61 -10.32
N ALA A 138 -15.16 -0.35 -10.08
CA ALA A 138 -15.69 0.07 -8.78
C ALA A 138 -17.18 -0.26 -8.65
N GLU A 139 -17.65 -0.26 -7.41
CA GLU A 139 -19.07 -0.42 -7.09
C GLU A 139 -19.88 0.82 -7.52
N GLY A 140 -21.07 0.61 -8.09
CA GLY A 140 -21.95 1.69 -8.54
C GLY A 140 -22.64 2.46 -7.41
N ALA A 141 -22.74 1.89 -6.20
CA ALA A 141 -23.40 2.49 -5.05
C ALA A 141 -22.37 2.88 -3.96
N LYS A 142 -22.54 4.08 -3.38
CA LYS A 142 -21.64 4.62 -2.34
C LYS A 142 -21.56 3.71 -1.10
N ALA A 143 -22.66 3.11 -0.69
CA ALA A 143 -22.69 2.20 0.48
C ALA A 143 -21.89 0.93 0.22
N LEU A 144 -22.02 0.33 -0.97
CA LEU A 144 -21.25 -0.86 -1.37
C LEU A 144 -19.76 -0.56 -1.48
N HIS A 145 -19.41 0.60 -2.05
CA HIS A 145 -18.04 1.08 -2.11
C HIS A 145 -17.43 1.21 -0.71
N ALA A 146 -18.14 1.86 0.24
CA ALA A 146 -17.66 2.01 1.61
C ALA A 146 -17.48 0.66 2.34
N ALA A 147 -18.39 -0.28 2.14
CA ALA A 147 -18.27 -1.64 2.69
C ALA A 147 -17.09 -2.40 2.09
N ALA A 148 -16.88 -2.31 0.78
CA ALA A 148 -15.73 -2.93 0.10
C ALA A 148 -14.41 -2.32 0.58
N GLN A 149 -14.35 -0.99 0.76
CA GLN A 149 -13.16 -0.30 1.29
C GLN A 149 -12.81 -0.77 2.70
N LYS A 150 -13.77 -0.84 3.60
CA LYS A 150 -13.57 -1.37 4.96
C LYS A 150 -13.05 -2.82 4.94
N ARG A 151 -13.62 -3.67 4.09
CA ARG A 151 -13.23 -5.08 3.96
C ARG A 151 -11.80 -5.25 3.47
N LEU A 152 -11.39 -4.54 2.39
CA LEU A 152 -10.03 -4.68 1.86
C LEU A 152 -8.98 -4.22 2.89
N ILE A 153 -9.24 -3.12 3.63
CA ILE A 153 -8.36 -2.63 4.68
C ILE A 153 -8.26 -3.66 5.82
N ALA A 154 -9.39 -4.16 6.31
CA ALA A 154 -9.40 -5.20 7.33
C ALA A 154 -8.65 -6.47 6.87
N THR A 155 -8.76 -6.84 5.59
CA THR A 155 -8.03 -7.97 4.99
C THR A 155 -6.52 -7.73 5.00
N ALA A 156 -6.05 -6.50 4.76
CA ALA A 156 -4.63 -6.18 4.77
C ALA A 156 -3.98 -6.44 6.15
N PHE A 157 -4.71 -6.19 7.23
CA PHE A 157 -4.27 -6.41 8.60
C PHE A 157 -4.76 -7.73 9.22
N GLY A 158 -5.61 -8.46 8.51
CA GLY A 158 -6.17 -9.73 8.97
C GLY A 158 -5.14 -10.87 9.03
N PRO A 159 -5.49 -12.01 9.65
CA PRO A 159 -4.60 -13.16 9.75
C PRO A 159 -4.23 -13.68 8.35
N ARG A 160 -3.03 -14.25 8.26
CA ARG A 160 -2.63 -15.02 7.08
C ARG A 160 -3.59 -16.21 6.98
N ALA A 161 -4.30 -16.34 5.86
CA ALA A 161 -5.06 -17.56 5.62
C ALA A 161 -4.10 -18.75 5.71
N GLN A 162 -4.40 -19.70 6.59
CA GLN A 162 -3.65 -20.94 6.65
C GLN A 162 -3.85 -21.66 5.31
N SER A 163 -2.78 -21.81 4.57
CA SER A 163 -2.73 -22.59 3.33
C SER A 163 -2.70 -24.08 3.65
#